data_26bf843ea7bf2aafef1d515acfe5d590
#
_entry.id   26bf843ea7bf2aafef1d515acfe5d590
#
_cell.length_a   1.000
_cell.length_b   1.000
_cell.length_c   1.000
_cell.angle_alpha   90.00
_cell.angle_beta   90.00
_cell.angle_gamma   90.00
#
_symmetry.space_group_name_H-M   'P 1'
#
loop_
_entity.id
_entity.type
_entity.pdbx_description
1 polymer ?
#
loop_
_entity_poly.entity_id
_entity_poly.type
_entity_poly.pdbx_seq_one_letter_code
_entity_poly.pdbx_strand_id
1 'polypeptide(L)'
;PKVLHTLAGKTFLNRVMDSVSALDPETLAVVVHCQAERVAEAARSYNERVTIVNQDDIPGTGRAVQCAMTQLKEQGGLDGSVLIAASDMPLLDADTLNQLLAFHEQSGNGATVLTTILDDPTGYGRIIRDSKGNVLRIVEQKDANSSELAVHEVNTSVYVFDAKLLAEAIANLKSNNAQGEF
;
A
#
# COMPACT_ATOMS: atom_id res chain seq x y z
N PRO A 1 9.86 -2.48 -15.92
CA PRO A 1 9.41 -2.69 -14.53
C PRO A 1 8.32 -3.75 -14.46
N LYS A 2 8.24 -4.51 -13.34
CA LYS A 2 7.24 -5.56 -13.12
C LYS A 2 5.80 -5.05 -13.33
N VAL A 3 5.52 -3.84 -12.89
CA VAL A 3 4.19 -3.22 -12.97
C VAL A 3 3.70 -2.95 -14.40
N LEU A 4 4.61 -2.94 -15.38
CA LEU A 4 4.28 -2.79 -16.81
C LEU A 4 4.14 -4.14 -17.54
N HIS A 5 4.29 -5.28 -16.86
CA HIS A 5 3.95 -6.57 -17.44
C HIS A 5 2.44 -6.66 -17.67
N THR A 6 2.05 -7.33 -18.74
CA THR A 6 0.65 -7.43 -19.15
C THR A 6 0.03 -8.76 -18.70
N LEU A 7 -1.21 -8.69 -18.26
CA LEU A 7 -2.08 -9.82 -17.97
C LEU A 7 -3.41 -9.60 -18.71
N ALA A 8 -3.74 -10.48 -19.65
CA ALA A 8 -4.94 -10.38 -20.47
C ALA A 8 -5.12 -8.96 -21.10
N GLY A 9 -4.07 -8.46 -21.73
CA GLY A 9 -4.08 -7.21 -22.51
C GLY A 9 -3.96 -5.89 -21.73
N LYS A 10 -3.94 -5.92 -20.39
CA LYS A 10 -3.71 -4.74 -19.56
C LYS A 10 -2.46 -4.91 -18.68
N THR A 11 -1.72 -3.83 -18.44
CA THR A 11 -0.59 -3.86 -17.50
C THR A 11 -1.07 -4.09 -16.07
N PHE A 12 -0.20 -4.59 -15.19
CA PHE A 12 -0.51 -4.72 -13.75
C PHE A 12 -0.92 -3.37 -13.16
N LEU A 13 -0.16 -2.31 -13.49
CA LEU A 13 -0.48 -0.95 -13.08
C LEU A 13 -1.91 -0.55 -13.48
N ASN A 14 -2.28 -0.73 -14.76
CA ASN A 14 -3.61 -0.33 -15.24
C ASN A 14 -4.72 -1.12 -14.57
N ARG A 15 -4.50 -2.40 -14.23
CA ARG A 15 -5.48 -3.21 -13.50
C ARG A 15 -5.71 -2.70 -12.10
N VAL A 16 -4.63 -2.37 -11.38
CA VAL A 16 -4.77 -1.78 -10.04
C VAL A 16 -5.41 -0.39 -10.14
N MET A 17 -5.05 0.41 -11.13
CA MET A 17 -5.66 1.73 -11.37
C MET A 17 -7.16 1.61 -11.71
N ASP A 18 -7.58 0.59 -12.49
CA ASP A 18 -9.02 0.30 -12.74
C ASP A 18 -9.75 0.11 -11.39
N SER A 19 -9.21 -0.73 -10.51
CA SER A 19 -9.86 -1.08 -9.24
C SER A 19 -9.91 0.10 -8.27
N VAL A 20 -8.82 0.87 -8.17
CA VAL A 20 -8.76 2.06 -7.30
C VAL A 20 -9.63 3.19 -7.85
N SER A 21 -9.62 3.42 -9.17
CA SER A 21 -10.43 4.48 -9.78
C SER A 21 -11.94 4.23 -9.66
N ALA A 22 -12.35 2.96 -9.54
CA ALA A 22 -13.76 2.61 -9.33
C ALA A 22 -14.31 3.07 -7.96
N LEU A 23 -13.44 3.44 -7.01
CA LEU A 23 -13.81 4.03 -5.72
C LEU A 23 -14.04 5.55 -5.81
N ASP A 24 -13.86 6.15 -7.00
CA ASP A 24 -14.00 7.59 -7.26
C ASP A 24 -13.17 8.46 -6.28
N PRO A 25 -11.85 8.23 -6.16
CA PRO A 25 -11.02 8.97 -5.23
C PRO A 25 -10.89 10.43 -5.64
N GLU A 26 -10.91 11.36 -4.69
CA GLU A 26 -10.65 12.78 -4.92
C GLU A 26 -9.24 12.99 -5.52
N THR A 27 -8.27 12.20 -5.04
CA THR A 27 -6.89 12.23 -5.53
C THR A 27 -6.39 10.82 -5.81
N LEU A 28 -5.90 10.59 -7.03
CA LEU A 28 -5.18 9.37 -7.41
C LEU A 28 -3.71 9.70 -7.60
N ALA A 29 -2.84 9.06 -6.81
CA ALA A 29 -1.39 9.23 -6.90
C ALA A 29 -0.69 7.92 -7.23
N VAL A 30 0.34 7.98 -8.08
CA VAL A 30 1.22 6.85 -8.40
C VAL A 30 2.64 7.23 -8.01
N VAL A 31 3.20 6.49 -7.05
CA VAL A 31 4.59 6.66 -6.63
C VAL A 31 5.49 5.86 -7.57
N VAL A 32 6.49 6.52 -8.13
CA VAL A 32 7.44 5.95 -9.08
C VAL A 32 8.88 6.08 -8.57
N HIS A 33 9.71 5.08 -8.89
CA HIS A 33 11.14 5.08 -8.56
C HIS A 33 11.96 4.48 -9.71
N CYS A 34 12.05 3.16 -9.80
CA CYS A 34 12.80 2.47 -10.85
C CYS A 34 12.12 2.65 -12.21
N GLN A 35 12.88 3.14 -13.21
CA GLN A 35 12.35 3.50 -14.53
C GLN A 35 11.13 4.44 -14.45
N ALA A 36 11.23 5.43 -13.57
CA ALA A 36 10.15 6.33 -13.17
C ALA A 36 9.39 6.91 -14.37
N GLU A 37 10.11 7.41 -15.39
CA GLU A 37 9.49 8.04 -16.56
C GLU A 37 8.56 7.09 -17.32
N ARG A 38 8.96 5.82 -17.51
CA ARG A 38 8.14 4.82 -18.22
C ARG A 38 6.87 4.48 -17.44
N VAL A 39 6.95 4.39 -16.11
CA VAL A 39 5.79 4.10 -15.27
C VAL A 39 4.88 5.33 -15.20
N ALA A 40 5.45 6.52 -15.08
CA ALA A 40 4.72 7.78 -15.09
C ALA A 40 3.97 8.00 -16.42
N GLU A 41 4.61 7.73 -17.56
CA GLU A 41 3.98 7.81 -18.88
C GLU A 41 2.78 6.84 -18.98
N ALA A 42 2.95 5.59 -18.52
CA ALA A 42 1.87 4.61 -18.53
C ALA A 42 0.70 5.04 -17.61
N ALA A 43 1.00 5.59 -16.44
CA ALA A 43 -0.02 6.10 -15.52
C ALA A 43 -0.77 7.32 -16.10
N ARG A 44 -0.06 8.28 -16.70
CA ARG A 44 -0.67 9.45 -17.37
C ARG A 44 -1.50 9.06 -18.60
N SER A 45 -1.06 8.05 -19.35
CA SER A 45 -1.82 7.50 -20.48
C SER A 45 -3.13 6.84 -20.07
N TYR A 46 -3.17 6.31 -18.84
CA TYR A 46 -4.40 5.77 -18.24
C TYR A 46 -5.33 6.88 -17.74
N ASN A 47 -4.78 7.84 -16.99
CA ASN A 47 -5.52 8.99 -16.46
C ASN A 47 -4.57 10.21 -16.39
N GLU A 48 -4.82 11.21 -17.23
CA GLU A 48 -4.00 12.43 -17.30
C GLU A 48 -4.01 13.26 -16.00
N ARG A 49 -5.02 13.07 -15.14
CA ARG A 49 -5.14 13.75 -13.83
C ARG A 49 -4.38 13.04 -12.71
N VAL A 50 -3.74 11.89 -12.99
CA VAL A 50 -2.98 11.18 -11.97
C VAL A 50 -1.81 12.03 -11.46
N THR A 51 -1.67 12.11 -10.14
CA THR A 51 -0.51 12.73 -9.52
C THR A 51 0.66 11.76 -9.54
N ILE A 52 1.75 12.13 -10.20
CA ILE A 52 3.00 11.36 -10.16
C ILE A 52 3.86 11.86 -9.03
N VAL A 53 4.30 10.95 -8.18
CA VAL A 53 5.19 11.21 -7.06
C VAL A 53 6.51 10.46 -7.28
N ASN A 54 7.64 11.16 -7.24
CA ASN A 54 8.94 10.51 -7.32
C ASN A 54 9.42 10.14 -5.91
N GLN A 55 9.71 8.85 -5.70
CA GLN A 55 10.44 8.41 -4.52
C GLN A 55 11.92 8.70 -4.74
N ASP A 56 12.58 9.16 -3.69
CA ASP A 56 14.04 9.32 -3.68
C ASP A 56 14.78 7.95 -3.57
N ASP A 57 16.11 7.98 -3.42
CA ASP A 57 16.93 6.77 -3.38
C ASP A 57 16.84 5.97 -2.07
N ILE A 58 16.00 6.42 -1.12
CA ILE A 58 15.77 5.68 0.13
C ILE A 58 14.76 4.56 -0.13
N PRO A 59 15.12 3.28 0.10
CA PRO A 59 14.24 2.16 -0.18
C PRO A 59 13.13 2.03 0.86
N GLY A 60 12.05 1.36 0.46
CA GLY A 60 10.96 0.96 1.33
C GLY A 60 9.61 1.55 0.97
N THR A 61 8.57 0.79 1.26
CA THR A 61 7.18 1.19 0.99
C THR A 61 6.77 2.39 1.85
N GLY A 62 7.22 2.43 3.10
CA GLY A 62 6.99 3.58 3.99
C GLY A 62 7.58 4.86 3.43
N ARG A 63 8.78 4.79 2.81
CA ARG A 63 9.39 5.96 2.16
C ARG A 63 8.60 6.43 0.94
N ALA A 64 8.10 5.49 0.14
CA ALA A 64 7.22 5.80 -0.98
C ALA A 64 5.98 6.59 -0.52
N VAL A 65 5.33 6.10 0.54
CA VAL A 65 4.17 6.78 1.15
C VAL A 65 4.56 8.15 1.73
N GLN A 66 5.72 8.26 2.38
CA GLN A 66 6.21 9.53 2.91
C GLN A 66 6.43 10.57 1.81
N CYS A 67 7.00 10.20 0.67
CA CYS A 67 7.14 11.09 -0.48
C CYS A 67 5.78 11.54 -1.00
N ALA A 68 4.81 10.61 -1.11
CA ALA A 68 3.46 10.92 -1.54
C ALA A 68 2.76 11.91 -0.58
N MET A 69 2.77 11.61 0.71
CA MET A 69 2.13 12.47 1.73
C MET A 69 2.75 13.87 1.76
N THR A 70 4.07 13.99 1.58
CA THR A 70 4.76 15.28 1.52
C THR A 70 4.30 16.10 0.33
N GLN A 71 4.32 15.53 -0.88
CA GLN A 71 3.91 16.24 -2.10
C GLN A 71 2.42 16.61 -2.06
N LEU A 72 1.54 15.71 -1.62
CA LEU A 72 0.10 15.97 -1.56
C LEU A 72 -0.25 17.02 -0.50
N LYS A 73 0.50 17.07 0.60
CA LYS A 73 0.36 18.15 1.60
C LYS A 73 0.65 19.51 1.01
N GLU A 74 1.66 19.64 0.15
CA GLU A 74 2.00 20.90 -0.54
C GLU A 74 0.92 21.31 -1.54
N GLN A 75 0.14 20.37 -2.07
CA GLN A 75 -0.95 20.58 -3.03
C GLN A 75 -2.31 20.88 -2.38
N GLY A 76 -2.40 21.00 -1.07
CA GLY A 76 -3.64 21.31 -0.35
C GLY A 76 -3.92 20.39 0.84
N GLY A 77 -3.11 19.35 0.99
CA GLY A 77 -3.24 18.36 2.05
C GLY A 77 -4.22 17.23 1.72
N LEU A 78 -4.34 16.33 2.66
CA LEU A 78 -5.27 15.19 2.60
C LEU A 78 -6.18 15.20 3.82
N ASP A 79 -7.44 14.91 3.61
CA ASP A 79 -8.44 14.69 4.67
C ASP A 79 -9.18 13.37 4.39
N GLY A 80 -9.83 12.79 5.40
CA GLY A 80 -10.56 11.53 5.25
C GLY A 80 -9.66 10.30 5.22
N SER A 81 -9.96 9.35 4.33
CA SER A 81 -9.31 8.04 4.25
C SER A 81 -8.27 8.00 3.12
N VAL A 82 -7.09 7.46 3.41
CA VAL A 82 -6.02 7.23 2.43
C VAL A 82 -5.87 5.73 2.18
N LEU A 83 -6.24 5.28 0.97
CA LEU A 83 -6.03 3.91 0.53
C LEU A 83 -4.66 3.78 -0.14
N ILE A 84 -3.89 2.79 0.29
CA ILE A 84 -2.57 2.46 -0.25
C ILE A 84 -2.64 1.04 -0.82
N ALA A 85 -2.22 0.86 -2.07
CA ALA A 85 -2.17 -0.45 -2.72
C ALA A 85 -0.87 -0.61 -3.51
N ALA A 86 -0.30 -1.82 -3.47
CA ALA A 86 0.84 -2.17 -4.30
C ALA A 86 0.42 -2.28 -5.77
N SER A 87 1.17 -1.64 -6.67
CA SER A 87 0.85 -1.60 -8.11
C SER A 87 1.13 -2.91 -8.88
N ASP A 88 1.57 -3.95 -8.18
CA ASP A 88 1.85 -5.27 -8.74
C ASP A 88 0.84 -6.36 -8.33
N MET A 89 -0.35 -5.94 -7.88
CA MET A 89 -1.48 -6.81 -7.50
C MET A 89 -2.60 -6.77 -8.56
N PRO A 90 -2.42 -7.35 -9.74
CA PRO A 90 -3.34 -7.20 -10.88
C PRO A 90 -4.71 -7.87 -10.70
N LEU A 91 -4.91 -8.66 -9.66
CA LEU A 91 -6.17 -9.32 -9.31
C LEU A 91 -6.90 -8.66 -8.15
N LEU A 92 -6.36 -7.58 -7.60
CA LEU A 92 -7.05 -6.77 -6.60
C LEU A 92 -8.28 -6.11 -7.26
N ASP A 93 -9.47 -6.40 -6.77
CA ASP A 93 -10.72 -5.91 -7.34
C ASP A 93 -11.32 -4.75 -6.53
N ALA A 94 -12.21 -3.99 -7.18
CA ALA A 94 -12.85 -2.82 -6.58
C ALA A 94 -13.79 -3.18 -5.43
N ASP A 95 -14.46 -4.33 -5.48
CA ASP A 95 -15.39 -4.76 -4.43
C ASP A 95 -14.64 -5.03 -3.13
N THR A 96 -13.49 -5.71 -3.20
CA THR A 96 -12.59 -5.92 -2.05
C THR A 96 -12.12 -4.58 -1.45
N LEU A 97 -11.72 -3.62 -2.30
CA LEU A 97 -11.29 -2.30 -1.85
C LEU A 97 -12.44 -1.50 -1.20
N ASN A 98 -13.64 -1.53 -1.79
CA ASN A 98 -14.83 -0.90 -1.22
C ASN A 98 -15.19 -1.48 0.15
N GLN A 99 -15.13 -2.81 0.31
CA GLN A 99 -15.37 -3.47 1.59
C GLN A 99 -14.33 -3.07 2.65
N LEU A 100 -13.05 -3.00 2.26
CA LEU A 100 -11.97 -2.59 3.16
C LEU A 100 -12.17 -1.14 3.63
N LEU A 101 -12.49 -0.23 2.70
CA LEU A 101 -12.74 1.18 2.98
C LEU A 101 -13.97 1.34 3.89
N ALA A 102 -15.08 0.71 3.54
CA ALA A 102 -16.30 0.75 4.34
C ALA A 102 -16.08 0.20 5.76
N PHE A 103 -15.33 -0.90 5.91
CA PHE A 103 -14.99 -1.45 7.21
C PHE A 103 -14.13 -0.48 8.03
N HIS A 104 -13.15 0.17 7.40
CA HIS A 104 -12.28 1.17 8.04
C HIS A 104 -13.11 2.32 8.61
N GLU A 105 -13.98 2.91 7.79
CA GLU A 105 -14.79 4.08 8.15
C GLU A 105 -15.84 3.74 9.21
N GLN A 106 -16.58 2.64 9.05
CA GLN A 106 -17.59 2.21 10.00
C GLN A 106 -17.01 1.85 11.37
N SER A 107 -15.79 1.31 11.39
CA SER A 107 -15.10 0.95 12.65
C SER A 107 -14.41 2.12 13.32
N GLY A 108 -14.25 3.27 12.63
CA GLY A 108 -13.48 4.41 13.13
C GLY A 108 -12.01 4.09 13.37
N ASN A 109 -11.44 3.19 12.58
CA ASN A 109 -10.06 2.76 12.74
C ASN A 109 -9.07 3.85 12.30
N GLY A 110 -7.93 3.97 12.98
CA GLY A 110 -6.82 4.80 12.50
C GLY A 110 -6.04 4.15 11.35
N ALA A 111 -6.02 2.81 11.32
CA ALA A 111 -5.41 2.01 10.26
C ALA A 111 -6.16 0.69 10.10
N THR A 112 -6.29 0.23 8.87
CA THR A 112 -6.87 -1.08 8.52
C THR A 112 -5.99 -1.73 7.45
N VAL A 113 -5.67 -3.00 7.61
CA VAL A 113 -4.86 -3.78 6.67
C VAL A 113 -5.70 -4.90 6.07
N LEU A 114 -5.61 -5.07 4.75
CA LEU A 114 -6.11 -6.25 4.08
C LEU A 114 -5.15 -7.42 4.32
N THR A 115 -5.66 -8.54 4.84
CA THR A 115 -4.87 -9.75 5.07
C THR A 115 -5.43 -10.92 4.28
N THR A 116 -4.62 -11.96 4.13
CA THR A 116 -5.07 -13.24 3.59
C THR A 116 -4.38 -14.39 4.31
N ILE A 117 -4.96 -15.58 4.24
CA ILE A 117 -4.38 -16.80 4.79
C ILE A 117 -3.85 -17.63 3.63
N LEU A 118 -2.57 -17.99 3.66
CA LEU A 118 -1.91 -18.79 2.65
C LEU A 118 -1.46 -20.14 3.22
N ASP A 119 -1.56 -21.21 2.43
CA ASP A 119 -1.01 -22.53 2.79
C ASP A 119 0.52 -22.45 2.90
N ASP A 120 1.17 -21.74 1.99
CA ASP A 120 2.59 -21.40 2.05
C ASP A 120 2.78 -19.89 2.12
N PRO A 121 3.02 -19.33 3.33
CA PRO A 121 3.21 -17.89 3.52
C PRO A 121 4.66 -17.43 3.28
N THR A 122 5.52 -18.29 2.72
CA THR A 122 6.94 -17.95 2.49
C THR A 122 7.09 -16.67 1.66
N GLY A 123 7.95 -15.76 2.12
CA GLY A 123 8.23 -14.49 1.46
C GLY A 123 7.35 -13.32 1.87
N TYR A 124 6.29 -13.55 2.64
CA TYR A 124 5.37 -12.50 3.09
C TYR A 124 5.64 -12.06 4.54
N GLY A 125 5.26 -10.85 4.87
CA GLY A 125 5.14 -10.36 6.25
C GLY A 125 3.98 -11.07 6.97
N ARG A 126 4.20 -11.46 8.22
CA ARG A 126 3.20 -12.16 9.06
C ARG A 126 2.40 -11.19 9.89
N ILE A 127 1.10 -11.42 9.99
CA ILE A 127 0.22 -10.67 10.89
C ILE A 127 0.22 -11.35 12.26
N ILE A 128 0.79 -10.67 13.24
CA ILE A 128 0.85 -11.21 14.61
C ILE A 128 -0.30 -10.62 15.42
N ARG A 129 -1.09 -11.52 16.04
CA ARG A 129 -2.25 -11.15 16.85
C ARG A 129 -2.06 -11.53 18.31
N ASP A 130 -2.72 -10.80 19.18
CA ASP A 130 -2.85 -11.18 20.60
C ASP A 130 -3.91 -12.29 20.81
N SER A 131 -4.07 -12.74 22.04
CA SER A 131 -5.05 -13.76 22.40
C SER A 131 -6.51 -13.31 22.25
N LYS A 132 -6.76 -12.02 22.03
CA LYS A 132 -8.09 -11.44 21.76
C LYS A 132 -8.35 -11.22 20.27
N GLY A 133 -7.36 -11.54 19.41
CA GLY A 133 -7.45 -11.34 17.96
C GLY A 133 -7.03 -9.95 17.46
N ASN A 134 -6.56 -9.05 18.35
CA ASN A 134 -6.08 -7.74 17.90
C ASN A 134 -4.74 -7.88 17.18
N VAL A 135 -4.55 -7.10 16.11
CA VAL A 135 -3.26 -7.01 15.42
C VAL A 135 -2.26 -6.29 16.31
N LEU A 136 -1.15 -6.97 16.62
CA LEU A 136 -0.06 -6.40 17.43
C LEU A 136 1.00 -5.76 16.54
N ARG A 137 1.37 -6.45 15.45
CA ARG A 137 2.42 -6.02 14.54
C ARG A 137 2.41 -6.84 13.25
N ILE A 138 3.12 -6.34 12.23
CA ILE A 138 3.52 -7.06 11.05
C ILE A 138 5.01 -7.38 11.19
N VAL A 139 5.39 -8.64 10.96
CA VAL A 139 6.79 -9.08 11.03
C VAL A 139 7.21 -9.63 9.68
N GLU A 140 8.21 -9.00 9.07
CA GLU A 140 8.77 -9.46 7.81
C GLU A 140 9.46 -10.82 7.98
N GLN A 141 9.44 -11.66 6.94
CA GLN A 141 9.97 -13.03 7.01
C GLN A 141 11.40 -13.10 7.54
N LYS A 142 12.26 -12.13 7.20
CA LYS A 142 13.66 -12.10 7.61
C LYS A 142 13.87 -11.75 9.09
N ASP A 143 12.87 -11.09 9.68
CA ASP A 143 12.89 -10.65 11.08
C ASP A 143 12.07 -11.59 12.00
N ALA A 144 11.34 -12.54 11.39
CA ALA A 144 10.42 -13.43 12.09
C ALA A 144 11.16 -14.60 12.80
N ASN A 145 10.79 -14.86 14.04
CA ASN A 145 11.22 -16.06 14.77
C ASN A 145 10.41 -17.31 14.33
N SER A 146 10.78 -18.48 14.84
CA SER A 146 10.17 -19.75 14.41
C SER A 146 8.65 -19.84 14.66
N SER A 147 8.14 -19.23 15.75
CA SER A 147 6.70 -19.22 16.02
C SER A 147 5.95 -18.24 15.13
N GLU A 148 6.56 -17.11 14.77
CA GLU A 148 6.00 -16.14 13.85
C GLU A 148 6.00 -16.67 12.40
N LEU A 149 7.04 -17.39 11.98
CA LEU A 149 7.09 -18.05 10.67
C LEU A 149 5.98 -19.09 10.48
N ALA A 150 5.47 -19.70 11.56
CA ALA A 150 4.35 -20.65 11.51
C ALA A 150 2.98 -19.97 11.34
N VAL A 151 2.89 -18.63 11.37
CA VAL A 151 1.65 -17.90 11.13
C VAL A 151 1.36 -17.88 9.63
N HIS A 152 0.16 -18.29 9.24
CA HIS A 152 -0.31 -18.33 7.86
C HIS A 152 -1.02 -17.06 7.39
N GLU A 153 -1.41 -16.18 8.32
CA GLU A 153 -2.00 -14.88 7.99
C GLU A 153 -0.91 -13.90 7.58
N VAL A 154 -1.04 -13.34 6.37
CA VAL A 154 -0.02 -12.51 5.75
C VAL A 154 -0.52 -11.11 5.42
N ASN A 155 0.42 -10.18 5.40
CA ASN A 155 0.24 -8.82 4.94
C ASN A 155 0.17 -8.79 3.40
N THR A 156 -0.90 -8.20 2.86
CA THR A 156 -1.05 -8.03 1.40
C THR A 156 -0.47 -6.72 0.87
N SER A 157 0.02 -5.83 1.75
CA SER A 157 0.46 -4.49 1.39
C SER A 157 -0.66 -3.59 0.83
N VAL A 158 -1.91 -3.86 1.25
CA VAL A 158 -3.07 -3.01 0.99
C VAL A 158 -3.59 -2.48 2.32
N TYR A 159 -3.69 -1.16 2.42
CA TYR A 159 -4.03 -0.49 3.67
C TYR A 159 -5.03 0.64 3.44
N VAL A 160 -5.81 0.94 4.48
CA VAL A 160 -6.54 2.20 4.60
C VAL A 160 -6.13 2.87 5.91
N PHE A 161 -5.85 4.16 5.84
CA PHE A 161 -5.47 4.98 7.01
C PHE A 161 -6.35 6.22 7.10
N ASP A 162 -6.58 6.70 8.32
CA ASP A 162 -6.95 8.11 8.53
C ASP A 162 -5.79 9.00 8.08
N ALA A 163 -6.08 10.00 7.26
CA ALA A 163 -5.05 10.86 6.64
C ALA A 163 -4.19 11.61 7.67
N LYS A 164 -4.80 12.08 8.77
CA LYS A 164 -4.10 12.85 9.81
C LYS A 164 -3.18 11.95 10.61
N LEU A 165 -3.69 10.80 11.03
CA LEU A 165 -2.89 9.80 11.75
C LEU A 165 -1.75 9.25 10.88
N LEU A 166 -1.98 9.02 9.58
CA LEU A 166 -0.93 8.62 8.66
C LEU A 166 0.16 9.69 8.57
N ALA A 167 -0.20 10.97 8.44
CA ALA A 167 0.76 12.06 8.35
C ALA A 167 1.64 12.15 9.62
N GLU A 168 1.04 11.97 10.81
CA GLU A 168 1.76 11.95 12.09
C GLU A 168 2.68 10.72 12.20
N ALA A 169 2.19 9.53 11.85
CA ALA A 169 2.96 8.29 11.90
C ALA A 169 4.16 8.31 10.96
N ILE A 170 3.96 8.76 9.73
CA ILE A 170 4.99 8.85 8.69
C ILE A 170 6.12 9.83 9.09
N ALA A 171 5.79 10.94 9.75
CA ALA A 171 6.79 11.91 10.23
C ALA A 171 7.74 11.29 11.29
N ASN A 172 7.29 10.25 12.00
CA ASN A 172 8.04 9.57 13.05
C ASN A 172 8.60 8.19 12.60
N LEU A 173 8.43 7.82 11.34
CA LEU A 173 8.86 6.54 10.82
C LEU A 173 10.39 6.41 10.91
N LYS A 174 10.87 5.25 11.36
CA LYS A 174 12.31 4.91 11.48
C LYS A 174 12.57 3.57 10.79
N SER A 175 13.71 3.43 10.14
CA SER A 175 14.17 2.18 9.55
C SER A 175 14.83 1.27 10.60
N ASN A 176 14.03 0.50 11.33
CA ASN A 176 14.53 -0.39 12.40
C ASN A 176 14.38 -1.88 12.01
N ASN A 177 14.45 -2.23 10.74
CA ASN A 177 14.35 -3.60 10.25
C ASN A 177 15.68 -4.09 9.66
N ALA A 178 15.82 -5.41 9.46
CA ALA A 178 17.03 -6.05 8.94
C ALA A 178 17.44 -5.56 7.53
N GLN A 179 16.52 -4.96 6.78
CA GLN A 179 16.76 -4.45 5.43
C GLN A 179 17.11 -2.96 5.40
N GLY A 180 16.97 -2.23 6.53
CA GLY A 180 17.16 -0.78 6.59
C GLY A 180 16.14 0.01 5.75
N GLU A 181 14.99 -0.59 5.46
CA GLU A 181 13.90 0.00 4.68
C GLU A 181 12.91 0.75 5.60
N PHE A 182 12.28 1.77 5.03
CA PHE A 182 11.21 2.56 5.67
C PHE A 182 9.84 2.02 5.31
#